data_fe3749b5587e5bfada76254c3e8573b9
#
_entry.id   fe3749b5587e5bfada76254c3e8573b9
#
_cell.length_a   1.000
_cell.length_b   1.000
_cell.length_c   1.000
_cell.angle_alpha   90.00
_cell.angle_beta   90.00
_cell.angle_gamma   90.00
#
_symmetry.space_group_name_H-M   'P 1'
#
loop_
_entity.id
_entity.type
_entity.pdbx_description
1 polymer ?
#
loop_
_entity_poly.entity_id
_entity_poly.type
_entity_poly.pdbx_seq_one_letter_code
_entity_poly.pdbx_strand_id
1 'polypeptide(L)'
;MEANGNSETGINPFVSNLSILNIFFSLSLTVFSFGIVIYLENNAISVLYAGVGLTLGQIILLGTSILQGRAIDKGYSFQLMVTGSILYGAVLFLIYFTVSIGYIPSLLIIAFIPLMLVFEGVFRSSLNAFIAKAAAARALGKNYSRILTSEAIGSALAYVVMVYGAFSLSLSLVFVSSSILLVFIALLSFFFLRSRERDIMRKAESSVRRPGFRESIRNLSSKKNFAIPLITSKAFMTIGIIGFTFFYVPTGVYLGISPEYSFTFLLITYLLAILIGKYGEKVLDRHQGFGRGFVSLNMMFDVITYGLVVLSIIYRVDYLFLIAALFASPGVLLVSGAMTYEVGVIGRESRGMFGGVQRQFIGVISAFVSFPLTYIFTRNPSYMWGIIFAASLISFIITFTIPSAFPSTGAVPVN
;
A
#
# COMPACT_ATOMS: atom_id res chain seq x y z
N MET A 1 33.71 -28.64 -11.66
CA MET A 1 32.29 -28.23 -11.80
C MET A 1 32.01 -27.17 -10.75
N GLU A 2 32.48 -25.96 -11.00
CA GLU A 2 32.19 -24.76 -10.20
C GLU A 2 30.90 -24.17 -10.70
N ALA A 3 29.77 -24.48 -10.08
CA ALA A 3 28.49 -23.89 -10.40
C ALA A 3 28.02 -23.04 -9.24
N ASN A 4 28.08 -21.75 -9.44
CA ASN A 4 27.22 -20.73 -8.85
C ASN A 4 27.37 -20.37 -7.36
N GLY A 5 28.51 -19.83 -6.96
CA GLY A 5 28.67 -19.05 -5.73
C GLY A 5 28.04 -17.64 -5.76
N ASN A 6 27.37 -17.23 -6.86
CA ASN A 6 26.89 -15.85 -7.05
C ASN A 6 25.39 -15.62 -6.76
N SER A 7 24.66 -16.62 -6.23
CA SER A 7 23.21 -16.49 -6.04
C SER A 7 22.73 -16.04 -4.65
N GLU A 8 23.62 -15.92 -3.65
CA GLU A 8 23.19 -15.69 -2.27
C GLU A 8 23.08 -14.21 -1.83
N THR A 9 23.65 -13.28 -2.59
CA THR A 9 23.63 -11.84 -2.25
C THR A 9 22.90 -10.96 -3.26
N GLY A 10 22.34 -11.56 -4.32
CA GLY A 10 21.71 -10.86 -5.45
C GLY A 10 20.22 -10.55 -5.26
N ILE A 11 19.75 -9.54 -5.96
CA ILE A 11 18.33 -9.32 -6.20
C ILE A 11 17.80 -10.53 -6.97
N ASN A 12 16.74 -11.15 -6.46
CA ASN A 12 16.08 -12.23 -7.20
C ASN A 12 15.55 -11.67 -8.54
N PRO A 13 16.00 -12.17 -9.72
CA PRO A 13 15.56 -11.68 -11.02
C PRO A 13 14.03 -11.72 -11.18
N PHE A 14 13.37 -12.66 -10.50
CA PHE A 14 11.92 -12.75 -10.50
C PHE A 14 11.26 -11.57 -9.80
N VAL A 15 11.79 -11.12 -8.65
CA VAL A 15 11.30 -9.92 -7.95
C VAL A 15 11.50 -8.67 -8.80
N SER A 16 12.58 -8.63 -9.59
CA SER A 16 12.81 -7.55 -10.56
C SER A 16 11.69 -7.45 -11.60
N ASN A 17 11.25 -8.58 -12.13
CA ASN A 17 10.17 -8.61 -13.12
C ASN A 17 8.81 -8.28 -12.49
N LEU A 18 8.57 -8.70 -11.24
CA LEU A 18 7.37 -8.31 -10.50
C LEU A 18 7.31 -6.79 -10.22
N SER A 19 8.47 -6.13 -10.12
CA SER A 19 8.52 -4.68 -9.98
C SER A 19 7.87 -3.95 -11.15
N ILE A 20 7.95 -4.50 -12.37
CA ILE A 20 7.29 -3.93 -13.55
C ILE A 20 5.77 -3.97 -13.37
N LEU A 21 5.21 -5.13 -13.01
CA LEU A 21 3.78 -5.25 -12.75
C LEU A 21 3.32 -4.29 -11.65
N ASN A 22 4.13 -4.16 -10.58
CA ASN A 22 3.82 -3.26 -9.47
C ASN A 22 3.87 -1.78 -9.87
N ILE A 23 4.77 -1.37 -10.79
CA ILE A 23 4.78 0.00 -11.35
C ILE A 23 3.44 0.31 -12.01
N PHE A 24 2.97 -0.55 -12.91
CA PHE A 24 1.71 -0.29 -13.64
C PHE A 24 0.49 -0.43 -12.76
N PHE A 25 0.51 -1.34 -11.78
CA PHE A 25 -0.54 -1.42 -10.78
C PHE A 25 -0.64 -0.15 -9.93
N SER A 26 0.49 0.37 -9.46
CA SER A 26 0.55 1.58 -8.63
C SER A 26 0.22 2.83 -9.43
N LEU A 27 0.61 2.90 -10.71
CA LEU A 27 0.16 3.95 -11.62
C LEU A 27 -1.37 3.95 -11.72
N SER A 28 -1.97 2.80 -12.01
CA SER A 28 -3.43 2.67 -12.16
C SER A 28 -4.17 2.97 -10.87
N LEU A 29 -3.63 2.55 -9.72
CA LEU A 29 -4.18 2.85 -8.40
C LEU A 29 -4.17 4.35 -8.10
N THR A 30 -3.05 5.03 -8.35
CA THR A 30 -2.91 6.46 -8.11
C THR A 30 -3.81 7.27 -9.05
N VAL A 31 -3.86 6.90 -10.32
CA VAL A 31 -4.78 7.50 -11.30
C VAL A 31 -6.24 7.36 -10.84
N PHE A 32 -6.63 6.19 -10.35
CA PHE A 32 -7.99 5.99 -9.83
C PHE A 32 -8.25 6.86 -8.61
N SER A 33 -7.38 6.78 -7.60
CA SER A 33 -7.61 7.44 -6.30
C SER A 33 -7.79 8.95 -6.42
N PHE A 34 -6.99 9.60 -7.27
CA PHE A 34 -7.10 11.05 -7.49
C PHE A 34 -8.08 11.38 -8.62
N GLY A 35 -8.14 10.58 -9.66
CA GLY A 35 -9.03 10.81 -10.79
C GLY A 35 -10.50 10.75 -10.40
N ILE A 36 -10.89 9.83 -9.49
CA ILE A 36 -12.27 9.73 -9.03
C ILE A 36 -12.69 10.97 -8.23
N VAL A 37 -11.81 11.54 -7.42
CA VAL A 37 -12.10 12.76 -6.64
C VAL A 37 -12.29 13.96 -7.58
N ILE A 38 -11.39 14.16 -8.55
CA ILE A 38 -11.50 15.20 -9.57
C ILE A 38 -12.80 15.04 -10.38
N TYR A 39 -13.13 13.80 -10.72
CA TYR A 39 -14.37 13.52 -11.44
C TYR A 39 -15.61 13.93 -10.64
N LEU A 40 -15.66 13.59 -9.35
CA LEU A 40 -16.76 13.95 -8.46
C LEU A 40 -16.89 15.48 -8.34
N GLU A 41 -15.80 16.19 -8.11
CA GLU A 41 -15.78 17.65 -8.00
C GLU A 41 -16.22 18.33 -9.29
N ASN A 42 -15.70 17.91 -10.45
CA ASN A 42 -16.03 18.48 -11.75
C ASN A 42 -17.51 18.28 -12.15
N ASN A 43 -18.15 17.25 -11.63
CA ASN A 43 -19.58 16.97 -11.90
C ASN A 43 -20.50 17.41 -10.76
N ALA A 44 -20.02 18.20 -9.81
CA ALA A 44 -20.77 18.65 -8.63
C ALA A 44 -21.40 17.50 -7.82
N ILE A 45 -20.77 16.32 -7.85
CA ILE A 45 -21.21 15.14 -7.11
C ILE A 45 -20.57 15.18 -5.73
N SER A 46 -21.36 14.97 -4.69
CA SER A 46 -20.84 15.00 -3.32
C SER A 46 -19.76 13.94 -3.08
N VAL A 47 -18.61 14.35 -2.53
CA VAL A 47 -17.51 13.46 -2.10
C VAL A 47 -17.98 12.42 -1.07
N LEU A 48 -19.14 12.63 -0.41
CA LEU A 48 -19.74 11.65 0.50
C LEU A 48 -19.97 10.28 -0.16
N TYR A 49 -20.25 10.24 -1.47
CA TYR A 49 -20.39 8.97 -2.20
C TYR A 49 -19.09 8.17 -2.22
N ALA A 50 -17.93 8.85 -2.31
CA ALA A 50 -16.65 8.19 -2.15
C ALA A 50 -16.51 7.58 -0.74
N GLY A 51 -16.88 8.32 0.30
CA GLY A 51 -16.88 7.82 1.68
C GLY A 51 -17.74 6.58 1.89
N VAL A 52 -18.94 6.55 1.29
CA VAL A 52 -19.81 5.35 1.32
C VAL A 52 -19.14 4.19 0.59
N GLY A 53 -18.59 4.41 -0.61
CA GLY A 53 -17.89 3.40 -1.39
C GLY A 53 -16.68 2.83 -0.64
N LEU A 54 -15.88 3.68 -0.01
CA LEU A 54 -14.75 3.27 0.84
C LEU A 54 -15.20 2.38 1.99
N THR A 55 -16.26 2.78 2.71
CA THR A 55 -16.83 2.01 3.83
C THR A 55 -17.30 0.63 3.37
N LEU A 56 -18.08 0.57 2.27
CA LEU A 56 -18.53 -0.71 1.70
C LEU A 56 -17.37 -1.60 1.27
N GLY A 57 -16.34 -1.03 0.64
CA GLY A 57 -15.13 -1.77 0.25
C GLY A 57 -14.40 -2.37 1.44
N GLN A 58 -14.28 -1.64 2.53
CA GLN A 58 -13.68 -2.16 3.76
C GLN A 58 -14.51 -3.29 4.39
N ILE A 59 -15.84 -3.18 4.39
CA ILE A 59 -16.74 -4.26 4.86
C ILE A 59 -16.57 -5.53 4.02
N ILE A 60 -16.47 -5.41 2.68
CA ILE A 60 -16.23 -6.57 1.81
C ILE A 60 -14.85 -7.18 2.07
N LEU A 61 -13.82 -6.33 2.26
CA LEU A 61 -12.48 -6.79 2.63
C LEU A 61 -12.48 -7.55 3.97
N LEU A 62 -13.27 -7.14 4.95
CA LEU A 62 -13.46 -7.87 6.21
C LEU A 62 -13.90 -9.31 5.96
N GLY A 63 -14.91 -9.52 5.11
CA GLY A 63 -15.43 -10.85 4.80
C GLY A 63 -14.46 -11.73 4.00
N THR A 64 -13.56 -11.13 3.21
CA THR A 64 -12.72 -11.88 2.25
C THR A 64 -11.26 -12.03 2.70
N SER A 65 -10.75 -11.19 3.60
CA SER A 65 -9.32 -11.10 3.94
C SER A 65 -8.72 -12.40 4.50
N ILE A 66 -9.45 -13.13 5.36
CA ILE A 66 -8.98 -14.41 5.91
C ILE A 66 -8.94 -15.49 4.81
N LEU A 67 -9.93 -15.49 3.92
CA LEU A 67 -9.96 -16.43 2.79
C LEU A 67 -8.80 -16.18 1.84
N GLN A 68 -8.49 -14.91 1.55
CA GLN A 68 -7.32 -14.49 0.78
C GLN A 68 -6.03 -14.95 1.46
N GLY A 69 -5.87 -14.72 2.77
CA GLY A 69 -4.72 -15.18 3.54
C GLY A 69 -4.50 -16.69 3.45
N ARG A 70 -5.58 -17.48 3.56
CA ARG A 70 -5.52 -18.94 3.40
C ARG A 70 -5.12 -19.36 1.99
N ALA A 71 -5.65 -18.73 0.96
CA ALA A 71 -5.30 -19.03 -0.43
C ALA A 71 -3.82 -18.70 -0.70
N ILE A 72 -3.32 -17.60 -0.15
CA ILE A 72 -1.91 -17.19 -0.20
C ILE A 72 -1.01 -18.24 0.47
N ASP A 73 -1.37 -18.72 1.65
CA ASP A 73 -0.60 -19.73 2.37
C ASP A 73 -0.61 -21.08 1.64
N LYS A 74 -1.68 -21.40 0.89
CA LYS A 74 -1.75 -22.55 0.00
C LYS A 74 -0.91 -22.44 -1.29
N GLY A 75 -0.26 -21.30 -1.53
CA GLY A 75 0.64 -21.10 -2.67
C GLY A 75 0.01 -20.39 -3.88
N TYR A 76 -1.21 -19.85 -3.76
CA TYR A 76 -1.88 -19.15 -4.86
C TYR A 76 -1.51 -17.66 -4.97
N SER A 77 -0.41 -17.21 -4.32
CA SER A 77 -0.04 -15.79 -4.27
C SER A 77 0.14 -15.17 -5.65
N PHE A 78 0.81 -15.86 -6.58
CA PHE A 78 1.07 -15.34 -7.92
C PHE A 78 -0.23 -15.22 -8.73
N GLN A 79 -1.07 -16.26 -8.72
CA GLN A 79 -2.34 -16.29 -9.43
C GLN A 79 -3.27 -15.19 -8.92
N LEU A 80 -3.39 -15.03 -7.60
CA LEU A 80 -4.20 -13.99 -6.97
C LEU A 80 -3.71 -12.59 -7.34
N MET A 81 -2.40 -12.37 -7.38
CA MET A 81 -1.80 -11.09 -7.77
C MET A 81 -2.14 -10.73 -9.22
N VAL A 82 -1.96 -11.66 -10.16
CA VAL A 82 -2.27 -11.44 -11.58
C VAL A 82 -3.78 -11.23 -11.78
N THR A 83 -4.61 -12.09 -11.18
CA THR A 83 -6.07 -11.97 -11.27
C THR A 83 -6.56 -10.66 -10.68
N GLY A 84 -6.01 -10.25 -9.51
CA GLY A 84 -6.32 -8.95 -8.91
C GLY A 84 -5.99 -7.78 -9.82
N SER A 85 -4.85 -7.82 -10.52
CA SER A 85 -4.45 -6.79 -11.49
C SER A 85 -5.40 -6.72 -12.69
N ILE A 86 -5.76 -7.88 -13.26
CA ILE A 86 -6.68 -7.94 -14.42
C ILE A 86 -8.07 -7.41 -14.02
N LEU A 87 -8.59 -7.85 -12.87
CA LEU A 87 -9.90 -7.39 -12.39
C LEU A 87 -9.89 -5.90 -12.04
N TYR A 88 -8.79 -5.40 -11.45
CA TYR A 88 -8.61 -3.98 -11.19
C TYR A 88 -8.65 -3.18 -12.50
N GLY A 89 -7.90 -3.59 -13.52
CA GLY A 89 -7.91 -2.98 -14.85
C GLY A 89 -9.29 -3.04 -15.50
N ALA A 90 -10.01 -4.17 -15.40
CA ALA A 90 -11.37 -4.29 -15.93
C ALA A 90 -12.34 -3.28 -15.29
N VAL A 91 -12.26 -3.06 -13.98
CA VAL A 91 -13.10 -2.04 -13.32
C VAL A 91 -12.72 -0.63 -13.78
N LEU A 92 -11.43 -0.32 -13.95
CA LEU A 92 -10.99 0.96 -14.55
C LEU A 92 -11.56 1.17 -15.95
N PHE A 93 -11.60 0.11 -16.76
CA PHE A 93 -12.21 0.16 -18.09
C PHE A 93 -13.71 0.44 -18.02
N LEU A 94 -14.43 -0.16 -17.07
CA LEU A 94 -15.85 0.11 -16.84
C LEU A 94 -16.08 1.56 -16.38
N ILE A 95 -15.19 2.10 -15.55
CA ILE A 95 -15.24 3.52 -15.15
C ILE A 95 -15.06 4.41 -16.37
N TYR A 96 -14.04 4.14 -17.22
CA TYR A 96 -13.86 4.86 -18.48
C TYR A 96 -15.12 4.86 -19.33
N PHE A 97 -15.71 3.69 -19.54
CA PHE A 97 -16.90 3.55 -20.37
C PHE A 97 -18.06 4.39 -19.82
N THR A 98 -18.30 4.34 -18.50
CA THR A 98 -19.35 5.15 -17.85
C THR A 98 -19.07 6.65 -17.91
N VAL A 99 -17.83 7.08 -17.70
CA VAL A 99 -17.42 8.50 -17.81
C VAL A 99 -17.59 8.99 -19.24
N SER A 100 -17.28 8.17 -20.25
CA SER A 100 -17.38 8.53 -21.67
C SER A 100 -18.81 8.69 -22.16
N ILE A 101 -19.76 7.97 -21.58
CA ILE A 101 -21.20 8.13 -21.89
C ILE A 101 -21.77 9.40 -21.24
N GLY A 102 -21.01 10.07 -20.36
CA GLY A 102 -21.48 11.29 -19.67
C GLY A 102 -22.55 11.06 -18.61
N TYR A 103 -22.84 9.80 -18.27
CA TYR A 103 -23.84 9.41 -17.29
C TYR A 103 -23.28 8.36 -16.32
N ILE A 104 -22.78 8.82 -15.17
CA ILE A 104 -22.58 7.93 -14.02
C ILE A 104 -23.64 8.25 -12.98
N PRO A 105 -24.63 7.37 -12.75
CA PRO A 105 -25.44 7.46 -11.54
C PRO A 105 -24.50 7.35 -10.33
N SER A 106 -24.74 8.16 -9.31
CA SER A 106 -23.98 8.13 -8.04
C SER A 106 -23.81 6.71 -7.47
N LEU A 107 -24.82 5.86 -7.70
CA LEU A 107 -24.80 4.44 -7.31
C LEU A 107 -23.69 3.62 -7.98
N LEU A 108 -23.32 3.90 -9.24
CA LEU A 108 -22.22 3.19 -9.91
C LEU A 108 -20.87 3.54 -9.31
N ILE A 109 -20.65 4.79 -8.92
CA ILE A 109 -19.43 5.20 -8.21
C ILE A 109 -19.33 4.46 -6.88
N ILE A 110 -20.42 4.35 -6.13
CA ILE A 110 -20.46 3.58 -4.87
C ILE A 110 -20.09 2.13 -5.10
N ALA A 111 -20.43 1.54 -6.25
CA ALA A 111 -20.08 0.15 -6.57
C ALA A 111 -18.62 -0.02 -7.05
N PHE A 112 -18.07 0.93 -7.80
CA PHE A 112 -16.71 0.83 -8.34
C PHE A 112 -15.64 0.96 -7.25
N ILE A 113 -15.78 1.88 -6.32
CA ILE A 113 -14.79 2.08 -5.24
C ILE A 113 -14.60 0.81 -4.40
N PRO A 114 -15.65 0.11 -3.93
CA PRO A 114 -15.49 -1.15 -3.22
C PRO A 114 -14.74 -2.22 -4.01
N LEU A 115 -15.05 -2.38 -5.29
CA LEU A 115 -14.39 -3.37 -6.15
C LEU A 115 -12.90 -3.06 -6.30
N MET A 116 -12.54 -1.79 -6.50
CA MET A 116 -11.16 -1.37 -6.60
C MET A 116 -10.38 -1.67 -5.32
N LEU A 117 -10.94 -1.37 -4.14
CA LEU A 117 -10.32 -1.68 -2.85
C LEU A 117 -10.11 -3.18 -2.63
N VAL A 118 -11.09 -4.01 -3.02
CA VAL A 118 -10.97 -5.47 -2.90
C VAL A 118 -9.84 -5.99 -3.77
N PHE A 119 -9.76 -5.57 -5.04
CA PHE A 119 -8.72 -6.04 -5.96
C PHE A 119 -7.34 -5.49 -5.61
N GLU A 120 -7.24 -4.24 -5.16
CA GLU A 120 -6.02 -3.71 -4.55
C GLU A 120 -5.59 -4.59 -3.38
N GLY A 121 -6.53 -4.89 -2.52
CA GLY A 121 -6.33 -5.74 -1.37
C GLY A 121 -5.76 -7.11 -1.74
N VAL A 122 -6.33 -7.77 -2.72
CA VAL A 122 -5.86 -9.06 -3.24
C VAL A 122 -4.45 -8.94 -3.81
N PHE A 123 -4.20 -7.94 -4.64
CA PHE A 123 -2.88 -7.71 -5.25
C PHE A 123 -1.79 -7.50 -4.19
N ARG A 124 -1.95 -6.50 -3.32
CA ARG A 124 -0.93 -6.11 -2.33
C ARG A 124 -0.62 -7.22 -1.33
N SER A 125 -1.63 -7.96 -0.84
CA SER A 125 -1.40 -9.08 0.06
C SER A 125 -0.60 -10.18 -0.60
N SER A 126 -0.99 -10.51 -1.83
CA SER A 126 -0.38 -11.59 -2.60
C SER A 126 1.05 -11.26 -2.97
N LEU A 127 1.32 -10.02 -3.38
CA LEU A 127 2.66 -9.53 -3.68
C LEU A 127 3.57 -9.60 -2.45
N ASN A 128 3.13 -9.06 -1.31
CA ASN A 128 3.92 -9.05 -0.09
C ASN A 128 4.24 -10.45 0.44
N ALA A 129 3.25 -11.34 0.41
CA ALA A 129 3.45 -12.72 0.83
C ALA A 129 4.34 -13.51 -0.14
N PHE A 130 4.22 -13.23 -1.44
CA PHE A 130 5.07 -13.83 -2.45
C PHE A 130 6.54 -13.44 -2.25
N ILE A 131 6.83 -12.14 -2.03
CA ILE A 131 8.17 -11.65 -1.75
C ILE A 131 8.74 -12.30 -0.49
N ALA A 132 7.94 -12.40 0.57
CA ALA A 132 8.38 -13.05 1.81
C ALA A 132 8.79 -14.52 1.60
N LYS A 133 8.12 -15.23 0.66
CA LYS A 133 8.44 -16.63 0.33
C LYS A 133 9.60 -16.76 -0.67
N ALA A 134 9.65 -15.88 -1.67
CA ALA A 134 10.61 -15.98 -2.77
C ALA A 134 12.00 -15.41 -2.44
N ALA A 135 12.08 -14.42 -1.54
CA ALA A 135 13.35 -13.77 -1.20
C ALA A 135 14.14 -14.60 -0.20
N ALA A 136 15.49 -14.64 -0.36
CA ALA A 136 16.38 -15.18 0.67
C ALA A 136 16.22 -14.39 1.98
N ALA A 137 16.47 -15.02 3.15
CA ALA A 137 16.34 -14.36 4.44
C ALA A 137 17.21 -13.11 4.57
N ARG A 138 18.43 -13.18 4.04
CA ARG A 138 19.43 -12.10 4.08
C ARG A 138 19.13 -10.95 3.08
N ALA A 139 18.20 -11.12 2.16
CA ALA A 139 17.88 -10.15 1.11
C ALA A 139 16.42 -9.64 1.17
N LEU A 140 15.72 -9.86 2.27
CA LEU A 140 14.31 -9.45 2.42
C LEU A 140 14.16 -7.93 2.35
N GLY A 141 14.99 -7.18 3.09
CA GLY A 141 14.94 -5.73 3.11
C GLY A 141 15.17 -5.12 1.74
N LYS A 142 16.16 -5.62 1.02
CA LYS A 142 16.48 -5.22 -0.35
C LYS A 142 15.31 -5.46 -1.32
N ASN A 143 14.67 -6.63 -1.24
CA ASN A 143 13.57 -6.98 -2.12
C ASN A 143 12.30 -6.16 -1.79
N TYR A 144 11.98 -5.94 -0.52
CA TYR A 144 10.89 -5.05 -0.13
C TYR A 144 11.13 -3.60 -0.56
N SER A 145 12.34 -3.08 -0.33
CA SER A 145 12.71 -1.73 -0.77
C SER A 145 12.53 -1.57 -2.28
N ARG A 146 12.95 -2.58 -3.07
CA ARG A 146 12.77 -2.57 -4.52
C ARG A 146 11.31 -2.52 -4.94
N ILE A 147 10.44 -3.32 -4.32
CA ILE A 147 9.01 -3.32 -4.63
C ILE A 147 8.36 -1.99 -4.24
N LEU A 148 8.66 -1.45 -3.06
CA LEU A 148 8.11 -0.15 -2.66
C LEU A 148 8.70 1.01 -3.50
N THR A 149 9.96 0.91 -3.95
CA THR A 149 10.52 1.84 -4.94
C THR A 149 9.77 1.74 -6.26
N SER A 150 9.41 0.54 -6.72
CA SER A 150 8.61 0.38 -7.95
C SER A 150 7.20 0.95 -7.79
N GLU A 151 6.60 0.84 -6.61
CA GLU A 151 5.34 1.52 -6.28
C GLU A 151 5.49 3.05 -6.38
N ALA A 152 6.56 3.60 -5.80
CA ALA A 152 6.85 5.02 -5.88
C ALA A 152 7.07 5.50 -7.33
N ILE A 153 7.72 4.70 -8.18
CA ILE A 153 7.87 4.98 -9.62
C ILE A 153 6.49 5.04 -10.29
N GLY A 154 5.63 4.05 -10.04
CA GLY A 154 4.28 4.02 -10.61
C GLY A 154 3.44 5.22 -10.20
N SER A 155 3.49 5.60 -8.92
CA SER A 155 2.81 6.78 -8.40
C SER A 155 3.38 8.09 -8.98
N ALA A 156 4.72 8.23 -9.10
CA ALA A 156 5.34 9.39 -9.74
C ALA A 156 4.88 9.54 -11.20
N LEU A 157 4.85 8.44 -11.96
CA LEU A 157 4.32 8.44 -13.34
C LEU A 157 2.85 8.87 -13.38
N ALA A 158 2.03 8.40 -12.44
CA ALA A 158 0.63 8.81 -12.34
C ALA A 158 0.51 10.32 -12.10
N TYR A 159 1.31 10.91 -11.23
CA TYR A 159 1.28 12.36 -11.00
C TYR A 159 1.73 13.15 -12.23
N VAL A 160 2.74 12.69 -12.98
CA VAL A 160 3.09 13.28 -14.26
C VAL A 160 1.89 13.25 -15.21
N VAL A 161 1.24 12.11 -15.34
CA VAL A 161 0.05 11.97 -16.19
C VAL A 161 -1.10 12.85 -15.69
N MET A 162 -1.31 12.98 -14.38
CA MET A 162 -2.36 13.85 -13.81
C MET A 162 -2.05 15.34 -14.00
N VAL A 163 -0.80 15.78 -13.81
CA VAL A 163 -0.41 17.18 -14.01
C VAL A 163 -0.52 17.59 -15.48
N TYR A 164 -0.04 16.76 -16.39
CA TYR A 164 0.00 17.11 -17.83
C TYR A 164 -1.19 16.54 -18.62
N GLY A 165 -1.74 15.40 -18.20
CA GLY A 165 -2.77 14.68 -18.93
C GLY A 165 -4.19 15.05 -18.52
N ALA A 166 -4.49 15.17 -17.23
CA ALA A 166 -5.85 15.47 -16.77
C ALA A 166 -6.31 16.89 -17.13
N PHE A 167 -5.37 17.83 -17.31
CA PHE A 167 -5.66 19.21 -17.71
C PHE A 167 -5.61 19.42 -19.23
N SER A 168 -4.90 18.58 -19.99
CA SER A 168 -4.78 18.67 -21.45
C SER A 168 -5.50 17.54 -22.20
N LEU A 169 -5.67 16.39 -21.57
CA LEU A 169 -6.39 15.23 -22.09
C LEU A 169 -7.65 14.99 -21.26
N SER A 170 -8.66 14.34 -21.83
CA SER A 170 -9.85 13.97 -21.04
C SER A 170 -9.46 12.94 -19.97
N LEU A 171 -9.98 13.09 -18.75
CA LEU A 171 -9.78 12.15 -17.64
C LEU A 171 -10.17 10.71 -18.04
N SER A 172 -11.15 10.55 -18.94
CA SER A 172 -11.56 9.27 -19.50
C SER A 172 -10.41 8.57 -20.25
N LEU A 173 -9.61 9.30 -21.04
CA LEU A 173 -8.46 8.73 -21.73
C LEU A 173 -7.37 8.26 -20.76
N VAL A 174 -7.20 8.94 -19.64
CA VAL A 174 -6.25 8.53 -18.59
C VAL A 174 -6.69 7.22 -17.94
N PHE A 175 -7.99 7.04 -17.67
CA PHE A 175 -8.51 5.78 -17.13
C PHE A 175 -8.35 4.62 -18.10
N VAL A 176 -8.71 4.78 -19.38
CA VAL A 176 -8.62 3.68 -20.35
C VAL A 176 -7.19 3.30 -20.66
N SER A 177 -6.27 4.26 -20.80
CA SER A 177 -4.86 3.97 -21.06
C SER A 177 -4.23 3.21 -19.88
N SER A 178 -4.49 3.64 -18.65
CA SER A 178 -4.02 2.96 -17.43
C SER A 178 -4.60 1.54 -17.31
N SER A 179 -5.87 1.35 -17.66
CA SER A 179 -6.53 0.04 -17.69
C SER A 179 -5.87 -0.91 -18.68
N ILE A 180 -5.74 -0.48 -19.93
CA ILE A 180 -5.15 -1.30 -21.01
C ILE A 180 -3.71 -1.70 -20.67
N LEU A 181 -2.89 -0.74 -20.21
CA LEU A 181 -1.51 -0.99 -19.81
C LEU A 181 -1.44 -2.00 -18.67
N LEU A 182 -2.26 -1.85 -17.63
CA LEU A 182 -2.25 -2.76 -16.50
C LEU A 182 -2.65 -4.17 -16.90
N VAL A 183 -3.73 -4.34 -17.66
CA VAL A 183 -4.19 -5.66 -18.11
C VAL A 183 -3.15 -6.30 -19.01
N PHE A 184 -2.58 -5.55 -19.95
CA PHE A 184 -1.52 -6.05 -20.85
C PHE A 184 -0.29 -6.55 -20.06
N ILE A 185 0.23 -5.74 -19.14
CA ILE A 185 1.38 -6.12 -18.31
C ILE A 185 1.05 -7.29 -17.37
N ALA A 186 -0.17 -7.37 -16.85
CA ALA A 186 -0.60 -8.49 -16.02
C ALA A 186 -0.62 -9.80 -16.83
N LEU A 187 -1.14 -9.78 -18.06
CA LEU A 187 -1.13 -10.92 -18.96
C LEU A 187 0.30 -11.33 -19.35
N LEU A 188 1.16 -10.36 -19.73
CA LEU A 188 2.58 -10.64 -19.99
C LEU A 188 3.26 -11.27 -18.78
N SER A 189 3.04 -10.73 -17.59
CA SER A 189 3.58 -11.30 -16.34
C SER A 189 3.12 -12.74 -16.13
N PHE A 190 1.84 -13.03 -16.39
CA PHE A 190 1.33 -14.39 -16.29
C PHE A 190 2.04 -15.35 -17.24
N PHE A 191 2.16 -15.00 -18.51
CA PHE A 191 2.79 -15.89 -19.50
C PHE A 191 4.30 -16.09 -19.26
N PHE A 192 5.02 -15.01 -18.97
CA PHE A 192 6.49 -15.10 -18.85
C PHE A 192 6.97 -15.56 -17.47
N LEU A 193 6.20 -15.35 -16.41
CA LEU A 193 6.66 -15.64 -15.04
C LEU A 193 6.08 -16.94 -14.46
N ARG A 194 5.02 -17.50 -15.04
CA ARG A 194 4.32 -18.68 -14.50
C ARG A 194 5.22 -19.92 -14.38
N SER A 195 6.10 -20.16 -15.34
CA SER A 195 7.04 -21.29 -15.30
C SER A 195 8.06 -21.12 -14.17
N ARG A 196 8.63 -19.93 -14.06
CA ARG A 196 9.62 -19.58 -13.02
C ARG A 196 9.01 -19.55 -11.63
N GLU A 197 7.76 -19.11 -11.49
CA GLU A 197 7.00 -19.15 -10.23
C GLU A 197 6.91 -20.58 -9.69
N ARG A 198 6.58 -21.56 -10.53
CA ARG A 198 6.51 -22.97 -10.14
C ARG A 198 7.83 -23.48 -9.60
N ASP A 199 8.95 -23.13 -10.22
CA ASP A 199 10.28 -23.54 -9.77
C ASP A 199 10.67 -22.90 -8.44
N ILE A 200 10.37 -21.62 -8.25
CA ILE A 200 10.60 -20.90 -6.98
C ILE A 200 9.74 -21.48 -5.87
N MET A 201 8.45 -21.70 -6.14
CA MET A 201 7.53 -22.26 -5.14
C MET A 201 7.91 -23.70 -4.79
N ARG A 202 8.33 -24.52 -5.76
CA ARG A 202 8.81 -25.87 -5.51
C ARG A 202 10.04 -25.89 -4.60
N LYS A 203 11.01 -24.98 -4.82
CA LYS A 203 12.18 -24.82 -3.94
C LYS A 203 11.81 -24.31 -2.56
N ALA A 204 10.89 -23.35 -2.46
CA ALA A 204 10.38 -22.84 -1.20
C ALA A 204 9.55 -23.89 -0.43
N GLU A 205 8.79 -24.71 -1.12
CA GLU A 205 7.96 -25.78 -0.53
C GLU A 205 8.76 -26.94 0.00
N SER A 206 9.90 -27.28 -0.62
CA SER A 206 10.79 -28.33 -0.11
C SER A 206 11.48 -27.92 1.20
N SER A 207 11.55 -26.65 1.51
CA SER A 207 12.23 -26.11 2.71
C SER A 207 11.28 -25.66 3.83
N VAL A 208 9.96 -25.50 3.57
CA VAL A 208 9.02 -24.95 4.55
C VAL A 208 7.77 -25.82 4.66
N ARG A 209 7.52 -26.38 5.85
CA ARG A 209 6.29 -27.09 6.19
C ARG A 209 5.11 -26.10 6.13
N ARG A 210 4.05 -26.42 5.37
CA ARG A 210 2.82 -25.62 5.33
C ARG A 210 2.03 -25.83 6.63
N PRO A 211 1.93 -24.84 7.51
CA PRO A 211 1.14 -24.99 8.73
C PRO A 211 -0.34 -25.10 8.40
N GLY A 212 -1.05 -25.96 9.12
CA GLY A 212 -2.50 -26.00 9.06
C GLY A 212 -3.13 -24.71 9.63
N PHE A 213 -4.41 -24.46 9.33
CA PHE A 213 -5.10 -23.26 9.80
C PHE A 213 -5.04 -23.08 11.33
N ARG A 214 -5.29 -24.15 12.09
CA ARG A 214 -5.19 -24.13 13.56
C ARG A 214 -3.77 -23.85 14.06
N GLU A 215 -2.77 -24.40 13.36
CA GLU A 215 -1.37 -24.21 13.68
C GLU A 215 -0.94 -22.74 13.41
N SER A 216 -1.39 -22.16 12.29
CA SER A 216 -1.15 -20.74 11.99
C SER A 216 -1.77 -19.81 13.03
N ILE A 217 -3.00 -20.08 13.49
CA ILE A 217 -3.63 -19.29 14.55
C ILE A 217 -2.87 -19.46 15.87
N ARG A 218 -2.47 -20.68 16.23
CA ARG A 218 -1.68 -20.95 17.45
C ARG A 218 -0.35 -20.21 17.42
N ASN A 219 0.35 -20.22 16.27
CA ASN A 219 1.60 -19.47 16.07
C ASN A 219 1.41 -17.96 16.21
N LEU A 220 0.31 -17.41 15.70
CA LEU A 220 -0.01 -15.99 15.89
C LEU A 220 -0.35 -15.68 17.35
N SER A 221 -1.12 -16.55 18.00
CA SER A 221 -1.48 -16.40 19.42
C SER A 221 -0.26 -16.45 20.34
N SER A 222 0.73 -17.28 20.04
CA SER A 222 1.99 -17.31 20.80
C SER A 222 2.82 -16.01 20.68
N LYS A 223 2.59 -15.24 19.62
CA LYS A 223 3.25 -13.96 19.31
C LYS A 223 2.35 -12.74 19.56
N LYS A 224 1.31 -12.89 20.38
CA LYS A 224 0.30 -11.83 20.62
C LYS A 224 0.89 -10.51 21.10
N ASN A 225 1.95 -10.56 21.94
CA ASN A 225 2.62 -9.37 22.47
C ASN A 225 3.32 -8.54 21.38
N PHE A 226 3.61 -9.13 20.23
CA PHE A 226 4.09 -8.45 19.03
C PHE A 226 2.94 -8.09 18.08
N ALA A 227 2.08 -9.07 17.80
CA ALA A 227 1.06 -8.94 16.77
C ALA A 227 -0.01 -7.89 17.12
N ILE A 228 -0.49 -7.87 18.36
CA ILE A 228 -1.56 -6.96 18.79
C ILE A 228 -1.11 -5.48 18.69
N PRO A 229 0.01 -5.05 19.31
CA PRO A 229 0.42 -3.66 19.22
C PRO A 229 0.70 -3.23 17.78
N LEU A 230 1.35 -4.09 16.98
CA LEU A 230 1.65 -3.79 15.60
C LEU A 230 0.38 -3.61 14.75
N ILE A 231 -0.58 -4.52 14.87
CA ILE A 231 -1.85 -4.45 14.13
C ILE A 231 -2.63 -3.21 14.55
N THR A 232 -2.68 -2.92 15.85
CA THR A 232 -3.38 -1.74 16.38
C THR A 232 -2.73 -0.45 15.89
N SER A 233 -1.40 -0.34 15.96
CA SER A 233 -0.68 0.82 15.43
C SER A 233 -0.98 1.02 13.95
N LYS A 234 -0.88 -0.02 13.12
CA LYS A 234 -1.19 0.06 11.68
C LYS A 234 -2.66 0.40 11.39
N ALA A 235 -3.58 -0.04 12.23
CA ALA A 235 -4.98 0.28 12.07
C ALA A 235 -5.24 1.78 12.29
N PHE A 236 -4.62 2.40 13.31
CA PHE A 236 -4.67 3.86 13.49
C PHE A 236 -3.94 4.62 12.37
N MET A 237 -2.77 4.15 11.93
CA MET A 237 -2.04 4.71 10.78
C MET A 237 -2.92 4.73 9.52
N THR A 238 -3.75 3.72 9.30
CA THR A 238 -4.61 3.64 8.10
C THR A 238 -5.62 4.79 8.03
N ILE A 239 -6.04 5.35 9.17
CA ILE A 239 -6.88 6.56 9.22
C ILE A 239 -6.16 7.72 8.53
N GLY A 240 -4.86 7.88 8.79
CA GLY A 240 -4.01 8.88 8.14
C GLY A 240 -3.84 8.63 6.64
N ILE A 241 -3.61 7.38 6.25
CA ILE A 241 -3.45 7.00 4.84
C ILE A 241 -4.74 7.32 4.05
N ILE A 242 -5.92 6.99 4.59
CA ILE A 242 -7.21 7.33 3.95
C ILE A 242 -7.33 8.85 3.80
N GLY A 243 -7.03 9.61 4.87
CA GLY A 243 -7.08 11.06 4.85
C GLY A 243 -6.14 11.66 3.81
N PHE A 244 -4.89 11.23 3.79
CA PHE A 244 -3.88 11.73 2.86
C PHE A 244 -4.23 11.38 1.40
N THR A 245 -4.61 10.13 1.14
CA THR A 245 -4.89 9.67 -0.22
C THR A 245 -6.09 10.37 -0.86
N PHE A 246 -7.16 10.60 -0.10
CA PHE A 246 -8.40 11.11 -0.67
C PHE A 246 -8.63 12.61 -0.44
N PHE A 247 -8.05 13.20 0.60
CA PHE A 247 -8.37 14.56 1.00
C PHE A 247 -7.19 15.53 0.95
N TYR A 248 -5.97 15.08 0.62
CA TYR A 248 -4.83 15.99 0.53
C TYR A 248 -5.06 17.05 -0.54
N VAL A 249 -5.33 16.67 -1.79
CA VAL A 249 -5.56 17.64 -2.88
C VAL A 249 -6.79 18.53 -2.63
N PRO A 250 -7.99 17.98 -2.25
CA PRO A 250 -9.12 18.81 -1.85
C PRO A 250 -8.82 19.78 -0.70
N THR A 251 -7.97 19.41 0.24
CA THR A 251 -7.52 20.34 1.30
C THR A 251 -6.66 21.47 0.75
N GLY A 252 -5.78 21.16 -0.22
CA GLY A 252 -5.03 22.20 -0.94
C GLY A 252 -5.97 23.21 -1.59
N VAL A 253 -6.99 22.74 -2.30
CA VAL A 253 -8.02 23.61 -2.90
C VAL A 253 -8.75 24.46 -1.85
N TYR A 254 -9.11 23.86 -0.71
CA TYR A 254 -9.69 24.62 0.42
C TYR A 254 -8.79 25.72 0.96
N LEU A 255 -7.46 25.54 0.91
CA LEU A 255 -6.46 26.56 1.28
C LEU A 255 -6.21 27.58 0.16
N GLY A 256 -6.80 27.43 -1.03
CA GLY A 256 -6.55 28.29 -2.19
C GLY A 256 -5.36 27.85 -3.06
N ILE A 257 -4.79 26.67 -2.79
CA ILE A 257 -3.69 26.10 -3.58
C ILE A 257 -4.27 25.40 -4.81
N SER A 258 -3.74 25.68 -6.00
CA SER A 258 -4.22 24.95 -7.18
C SER A 258 -3.88 23.47 -7.13
N PRO A 259 -4.71 22.58 -7.71
CA PRO A 259 -4.45 21.16 -7.75
C PRO A 259 -3.09 20.81 -8.37
N GLU A 260 -2.64 21.57 -9.37
CA GLU A 260 -1.37 21.37 -10.05
C GLU A 260 -0.18 21.50 -9.08
N TYR A 261 -0.19 22.50 -8.19
CA TYR A 261 0.86 22.64 -7.18
C TYR A 261 0.83 21.46 -6.19
N SER A 262 -0.34 21.05 -5.73
CA SER A 262 -0.48 19.87 -4.86
C SER A 262 0.07 18.60 -5.51
N PHE A 263 -0.26 18.34 -6.79
CA PHE A 263 0.27 17.22 -7.55
C PHE A 263 1.77 17.33 -7.81
N THR A 264 2.29 18.52 -8.06
CA THR A 264 3.73 18.74 -8.25
C THR A 264 4.52 18.40 -6.99
N PHE A 265 4.03 18.80 -5.81
CA PHE A 265 4.70 18.44 -4.55
C PHE A 265 4.58 16.95 -4.24
N LEU A 266 3.46 16.31 -4.54
CA LEU A 266 3.35 14.84 -4.47
C LEU A 266 4.32 14.15 -5.44
N LEU A 267 4.48 14.65 -6.66
CA LEU A 267 5.49 14.16 -7.60
C LEU A 267 6.91 14.27 -7.01
N ILE A 268 7.28 15.41 -6.47
CA ILE A 268 8.58 15.59 -5.80
C ILE A 268 8.74 14.61 -4.64
N THR A 269 7.71 14.42 -3.83
CA THR A 269 7.69 13.46 -2.72
C THR A 269 8.02 12.04 -3.21
N TYR A 270 7.39 11.59 -4.30
CA TYR A 270 7.65 10.25 -4.85
C TYR A 270 8.99 10.14 -5.55
N LEU A 271 9.51 11.20 -6.18
CA LEU A 271 10.88 11.24 -6.69
C LEU A 271 11.91 11.09 -5.57
N LEU A 272 11.71 11.79 -4.45
CA LEU A 272 12.54 11.60 -3.25
C LEU A 272 12.40 10.19 -2.67
N ALA A 273 11.18 9.64 -2.63
CA ALA A 273 10.93 8.28 -2.17
C ALA A 273 11.66 7.23 -3.04
N ILE A 274 11.77 7.44 -4.35
CA ILE A 274 12.55 6.59 -5.26
C ILE A 274 14.04 6.63 -4.88
N LEU A 275 14.60 7.80 -4.65
CA LEU A 275 16.01 7.94 -4.25
C LEU A 275 16.27 7.29 -2.89
N ILE A 276 15.41 7.52 -1.90
CA ILE A 276 15.49 6.91 -0.58
C ILE A 276 15.33 5.40 -0.65
N GLY A 277 14.41 4.91 -1.49
CA GLY A 277 14.21 3.48 -1.71
C GLY A 277 15.43 2.80 -2.33
N LYS A 278 16.08 3.45 -3.30
CA LYS A 278 17.36 2.97 -3.87
C LYS A 278 18.48 2.91 -2.83
N TYR A 279 18.53 3.87 -1.93
CA TYR A 279 19.42 3.80 -0.78
C TYR A 279 19.05 2.63 0.14
N GLY A 280 17.77 2.43 0.40
CA GLY A 280 17.25 1.31 1.19
C GLY A 280 17.66 -0.07 0.67
N GLU A 281 17.69 -0.27 -0.66
CA GLU A 281 18.17 -1.50 -1.28
C GLU A 281 19.62 -1.86 -0.84
N LYS A 282 20.43 -0.86 -0.44
CA LYS A 282 21.83 -1.05 -0.04
C LYS A 282 22.02 -1.24 1.47
N VAL A 283 21.10 -0.70 2.27
CA VAL A 283 21.33 -0.50 3.72
C VAL A 283 20.49 -1.43 4.59
N LEU A 284 19.25 -1.76 4.16
CA LEU A 284 18.28 -2.45 5.01
C LEU A 284 18.74 -3.81 5.49
N ASP A 285 19.39 -4.60 4.63
CA ASP A 285 19.86 -5.94 4.99
C ASP A 285 20.98 -5.91 6.03
N ARG A 286 21.70 -4.78 6.13
CA ARG A 286 22.76 -4.57 7.13
C ARG A 286 22.21 -4.10 8.49
N HIS A 287 21.02 -3.49 8.50
CA HIS A 287 20.42 -2.86 9.68
C HIS A 287 19.17 -3.62 10.19
N GLN A 288 19.09 -4.93 9.96
CA GLN A 288 17.95 -5.75 10.40
C GLN A 288 17.71 -5.66 11.93
N GLY A 289 18.75 -5.45 12.71
CA GLY A 289 18.66 -5.27 14.17
C GLY A 289 17.89 -4.00 14.61
N PHE A 290 17.67 -3.02 13.70
CA PHE A 290 16.92 -1.82 14.04
C PHE A 290 15.40 -2.10 14.26
N GLY A 291 14.87 -3.20 13.68
CA GLY A 291 13.59 -3.82 14.01
C GLY A 291 12.42 -2.84 14.24
N ARG A 292 12.00 -2.70 15.50
CA ARG A 292 10.95 -1.79 15.93
C ARG A 292 11.20 -0.33 15.50
N GLY A 293 12.46 0.10 15.44
CA GLY A 293 12.83 1.46 15.07
C GLY A 293 12.28 1.88 13.71
N PHE A 294 12.23 0.97 12.73
CA PHE A 294 11.61 1.26 11.44
C PHE A 294 10.13 1.56 11.55
N VAL A 295 9.39 0.81 12.39
CA VAL A 295 7.97 1.04 12.64
C VAL A 295 7.75 2.39 13.32
N SER A 296 8.51 2.65 14.40
CA SER A 296 8.37 3.89 15.18
C SER A 296 8.72 5.13 14.37
N LEU A 297 9.80 5.10 13.58
CA LEU A 297 10.16 6.22 12.72
C LEU A 297 9.11 6.46 11.63
N ASN A 298 8.55 5.41 11.02
CA ASN A 298 7.49 5.58 10.04
C ASN A 298 6.30 6.33 10.63
N MET A 299 5.82 5.90 11.83
CA MET A 299 4.72 6.58 12.50
C MET A 299 5.08 8.01 12.95
N MET A 300 6.32 8.27 13.33
CA MET A 300 6.78 9.62 13.65
C MET A 300 6.70 10.55 12.42
N PHE A 301 7.12 10.09 11.25
CA PHE A 301 7.01 10.87 10.03
C PHE A 301 5.54 11.14 9.64
N ASP A 302 4.64 10.18 9.87
CA ASP A 302 3.20 10.39 9.70
C ASP A 302 2.67 11.48 10.65
N VAL A 303 3.08 11.46 11.93
CA VAL A 303 2.72 12.52 12.91
C VAL A 303 3.20 13.89 12.44
N ILE A 304 4.43 14.00 11.95
CA ILE A 304 4.97 15.26 11.41
C ILE A 304 4.16 15.72 10.19
N THR A 305 3.92 14.81 9.24
CA THR A 305 3.16 15.09 8.02
C THR A 305 1.78 15.67 8.35
N TYR A 306 1.01 14.97 9.17
CA TYR A 306 -0.36 15.39 9.48
C TYR A 306 -0.40 16.58 10.45
N GLY A 307 0.59 16.70 11.33
CA GLY A 307 0.76 17.89 12.18
C GLY A 307 1.00 19.15 11.36
N LEU A 308 1.85 19.08 10.34
CA LEU A 308 2.09 20.20 9.42
C LEU A 308 0.84 20.56 8.62
N VAL A 309 0.03 19.57 8.17
CA VAL A 309 -1.25 19.84 7.51
C VAL A 309 -2.21 20.56 8.47
N VAL A 310 -2.34 20.12 9.71
CA VAL A 310 -3.17 20.79 10.72
C VAL A 310 -2.71 22.23 10.93
N LEU A 311 -1.41 22.45 11.12
CA LEU A 311 -0.84 23.78 11.32
C LEU A 311 -1.07 24.68 10.09
N SER A 312 -0.93 24.14 8.87
CA SER A 312 -1.19 24.88 7.65
C SER A 312 -2.63 25.39 7.56
N ILE A 313 -3.60 24.58 7.98
CA ILE A 313 -5.01 24.96 7.95
C ILE A 313 -5.32 26.00 9.04
N ILE A 314 -4.77 25.81 10.26
CA ILE A 314 -5.02 26.73 11.39
C ILE A 314 -4.44 28.11 11.12
N TYR A 315 -3.19 28.16 10.64
CA TYR A 315 -2.48 29.42 10.39
C TYR A 315 -2.64 29.94 8.97
N ARG A 316 -3.31 29.20 8.08
CA ARG A 316 -3.47 29.50 6.65
C ARG A 316 -2.13 29.74 5.96
N VAL A 317 -1.20 28.82 6.15
CA VAL A 317 0.17 28.91 5.65
C VAL A 317 0.42 27.83 4.60
N ASP A 318 0.28 28.17 3.33
CA ASP A 318 0.27 27.25 2.18
C ASP A 318 1.54 26.42 2.07
N TYR A 319 2.72 27.01 2.33
CA TYR A 319 3.98 26.28 2.22
C TYR A 319 4.11 25.16 3.26
N LEU A 320 3.50 25.26 4.45
CA LEU A 320 3.48 24.16 5.42
C LEU A 320 2.71 22.97 4.89
N PHE A 321 1.60 23.21 4.19
CA PHE A 321 0.82 22.17 3.54
C PHE A 321 1.63 21.44 2.46
N LEU A 322 2.29 22.20 1.59
CA LEU A 322 3.10 21.63 0.51
C LEU A 322 4.30 20.85 1.05
N ILE A 323 5.00 21.39 2.04
CA ILE A 323 6.15 20.73 2.68
C ILE A 323 5.72 19.46 3.42
N ALA A 324 4.51 19.41 4.00
CA ALA A 324 4.00 18.24 4.70
C ALA A 324 4.10 16.96 3.85
N ALA A 325 3.81 17.05 2.54
CA ALA A 325 3.91 15.90 1.64
C ALA A 325 5.33 15.31 1.58
N LEU A 326 6.37 16.15 1.66
CA LEU A 326 7.77 15.70 1.55
C LEU A 326 8.17 14.77 2.71
N PHE A 327 7.56 14.94 3.89
CA PHE A 327 7.81 14.06 5.04
C PHE A 327 7.25 12.64 4.87
N ALA A 328 6.41 12.39 3.87
CA ALA A 328 5.98 11.04 3.51
C ALA A 328 7.05 10.25 2.71
N SER A 329 8.05 10.94 2.12
CA SER A 329 9.07 10.31 1.26
C SER A 329 9.92 9.22 1.93
N PRO A 330 10.30 9.28 3.23
CA PRO A 330 11.04 8.22 3.91
C PRO A 330 10.24 6.91 4.06
N GLY A 331 8.91 6.95 3.87
CA GLY A 331 8.03 5.81 4.02
C GLY A 331 8.49 4.58 3.24
N VAL A 332 9.03 4.73 2.03
CA VAL A 332 9.53 3.59 1.23
C VAL A 332 10.62 2.81 1.98
N LEU A 333 11.58 3.49 2.59
CA LEU A 333 12.65 2.86 3.38
C LEU A 333 12.10 2.25 4.68
N LEU A 334 11.31 3.04 5.41
CA LEU A 334 10.84 2.69 6.74
C LEU A 334 9.84 1.54 6.72
N VAL A 335 8.90 1.55 5.77
CA VAL A 335 7.95 0.45 5.57
C VAL A 335 8.65 -0.81 5.10
N SER A 336 9.67 -0.72 4.23
CA SER A 336 10.48 -1.89 3.83
C SER A 336 11.17 -2.54 5.03
N GLY A 337 11.77 -1.74 5.90
CA GLY A 337 12.38 -2.21 7.14
C GLY A 337 11.37 -2.81 8.10
N ALA A 338 10.21 -2.19 8.26
CA ALA A 338 9.10 -2.70 9.08
C ALA A 338 8.58 -4.05 8.56
N MET A 339 8.39 -4.20 7.24
CA MET A 339 7.97 -5.47 6.63
C MET A 339 9.00 -6.58 6.83
N THR A 340 10.29 -6.25 6.74
CA THR A 340 11.39 -7.20 7.00
C THR A 340 11.34 -7.67 8.46
N TYR A 341 11.15 -6.75 9.39
CA TYR A 341 11.01 -7.04 10.81
C TYR A 341 9.79 -7.94 11.10
N GLU A 342 8.63 -7.63 10.50
CA GLU A 342 7.43 -8.45 10.62
C GLU A 342 7.65 -9.89 10.16
N VAL A 343 8.29 -10.07 9.01
CA VAL A 343 8.57 -11.41 8.48
C VAL A 343 9.54 -12.16 9.40
N GLY A 344 10.54 -11.46 9.96
CA GLY A 344 11.47 -12.04 10.93
C GLY A 344 10.79 -12.55 12.21
N VAL A 345 9.80 -11.82 12.71
CA VAL A 345 9.08 -12.19 13.94
C VAL A 345 7.97 -13.22 13.68
N ILE A 346 7.16 -13.02 12.67
CA ILE A 346 5.99 -13.88 12.40
C ILE A 346 6.38 -15.20 11.74
N GLY A 347 7.42 -15.19 10.92
CA GLY A 347 7.81 -16.32 10.07
C GLY A 347 7.15 -16.24 8.68
N ARG A 348 7.86 -16.80 7.71
CA ARG A 348 7.46 -16.75 6.29
C ARG A 348 6.21 -17.58 6.00
N GLU A 349 6.10 -18.72 6.69
CA GLU A 349 5.03 -19.71 6.54
C GLU A 349 3.66 -19.18 6.99
N SER A 350 3.62 -18.29 7.98
CA SER A 350 2.38 -17.72 8.54
C SER A 350 2.09 -16.31 8.02
N ARG A 351 2.86 -15.80 7.06
CA ARG A 351 2.74 -14.43 6.57
C ARG A 351 1.40 -14.12 5.90
N GLY A 352 0.86 -15.06 5.14
CA GLY A 352 -0.45 -14.90 4.50
C GLY A 352 -1.57 -14.78 5.52
N MET A 353 -1.59 -15.68 6.50
CA MET A 353 -2.58 -15.65 7.59
C MET A 353 -2.46 -14.37 8.43
N PHE A 354 -1.23 -13.98 8.80
CA PHE A 354 -0.99 -12.74 9.54
C PHE A 354 -1.50 -11.53 8.75
N GLY A 355 -1.17 -11.44 7.47
CA GLY A 355 -1.67 -10.39 6.59
C GLY A 355 -3.20 -10.36 6.48
N GLY A 356 -3.85 -11.52 6.45
CA GLY A 356 -5.30 -11.66 6.48
C GLY A 356 -5.92 -11.12 7.77
N VAL A 357 -5.38 -11.52 8.93
CA VAL A 357 -5.82 -11.03 10.25
C VAL A 357 -5.58 -9.52 10.39
N GLN A 358 -4.38 -9.05 10.03
CA GLN A 358 -4.05 -7.62 10.05
C GLN A 358 -5.04 -6.80 9.21
N ARG A 359 -5.36 -7.25 8.00
CA ARG A 359 -6.35 -6.57 7.14
C ARG A 359 -7.74 -6.57 7.70
N GLN A 360 -8.13 -7.64 8.38
CA GLN A 360 -9.43 -7.70 9.02
C GLN A 360 -9.56 -6.60 10.08
N PHE A 361 -8.57 -6.43 10.95
CA PHE A 361 -8.55 -5.36 11.96
C PHE A 361 -8.50 -3.96 11.33
N ILE A 362 -7.62 -3.76 10.35
CA ILE A 362 -7.55 -2.51 9.59
C ILE A 362 -8.89 -2.21 8.91
N GLY A 363 -9.51 -3.21 8.30
CA GLY A 363 -10.81 -3.09 7.63
C GLY A 363 -11.93 -2.68 8.58
N VAL A 364 -11.97 -3.21 9.82
CA VAL A 364 -12.94 -2.77 10.85
C VAL A 364 -12.80 -1.28 11.10
N ILE A 365 -11.60 -0.82 11.46
CA ILE A 365 -11.37 0.60 11.76
C ILE A 365 -11.67 1.47 10.54
N SER A 366 -11.18 1.08 9.36
CA SER A 366 -11.43 1.83 8.12
C SER A 366 -12.91 1.91 7.77
N ALA A 367 -13.67 0.84 7.96
CA ALA A 367 -15.11 0.83 7.70
C ALA A 367 -15.86 1.82 8.61
N PHE A 368 -15.50 1.85 9.89
CA PHE A 368 -16.14 2.78 10.83
C PHE A 368 -15.70 4.24 10.65
N VAL A 369 -14.54 4.48 10.05
CA VAL A 369 -13.92 5.82 10.02
C VAL A 369 -14.08 6.49 8.66
N SER A 370 -14.12 5.76 7.54
CA SER A 370 -14.11 6.35 6.20
C SER A 370 -15.28 7.29 5.94
N PHE A 371 -16.51 6.87 6.22
CA PHE A 371 -17.68 7.74 6.02
C PHE A 371 -17.70 8.93 7.00
N PRO A 372 -17.52 8.76 8.33
CA PRO A 372 -17.41 9.88 9.24
C PRO A 372 -16.32 10.89 8.90
N LEU A 373 -15.12 10.45 8.49
CA LEU A 373 -14.06 11.36 8.05
C LEU A 373 -14.49 12.18 6.84
N THR A 374 -15.11 11.54 5.85
CA THR A 374 -15.61 12.23 4.67
C THR A 374 -16.70 13.24 5.02
N TYR A 375 -17.62 12.86 5.92
CA TYR A 375 -18.67 13.77 6.40
C TYR A 375 -18.08 14.98 7.15
N ILE A 376 -17.10 14.74 8.02
CA ILE A 376 -16.44 15.81 8.78
C ILE A 376 -15.66 16.72 7.81
N PHE A 377 -14.98 16.16 6.82
CA PHE A 377 -14.27 16.95 5.80
C PHE A 377 -15.20 17.92 5.10
N THR A 378 -16.39 17.48 4.65
CA THR A 378 -17.34 18.35 3.97
C THR A 378 -17.90 19.49 4.86
N ARG A 379 -17.81 19.35 6.17
CA ARG A 379 -18.23 20.38 7.13
C ARG A 379 -17.07 21.27 7.58
N ASN A 380 -15.94 20.66 7.91
CA ASN A 380 -14.77 21.39 8.39
C ASN A 380 -13.49 20.54 8.21
N PRO A 381 -12.66 20.82 7.22
CA PRO A 381 -11.40 20.12 6.99
C PRO A 381 -10.47 20.12 8.22
N SER A 382 -10.45 21.19 9.01
CA SER A 382 -9.58 21.29 10.19
C SER A 382 -9.88 20.20 11.23
N TYR A 383 -11.16 19.91 11.48
CA TYR A 383 -11.53 18.85 12.42
C TYR A 383 -11.14 17.47 11.90
N MET A 384 -11.33 17.22 10.61
CA MET A 384 -10.92 15.95 10.01
C MET A 384 -9.40 15.73 10.18
N TRP A 385 -8.59 16.70 9.81
CA TRP A 385 -7.13 16.60 9.93
C TRP A 385 -6.67 16.55 11.39
N GLY A 386 -7.39 17.20 12.32
CA GLY A 386 -7.17 17.06 13.76
C GLY A 386 -7.37 15.62 14.26
N ILE A 387 -8.42 14.93 13.78
CA ILE A 387 -8.67 13.52 14.08
C ILE A 387 -7.57 12.63 13.49
N ILE A 388 -7.14 12.88 12.25
CA ILE A 388 -6.07 12.14 11.59
C ILE A 388 -4.75 12.31 12.37
N PHE A 389 -4.41 13.52 12.76
CA PHE A 389 -3.22 13.80 13.56
C PHE A 389 -3.27 13.07 14.92
N ALA A 390 -4.40 13.12 15.63
CA ALA A 390 -4.57 12.41 16.90
C ALA A 390 -4.44 10.89 16.72
N ALA A 391 -5.02 10.33 15.67
CA ALA A 391 -4.89 8.90 15.34
C ALA A 391 -3.43 8.51 15.06
N SER A 392 -2.68 9.34 14.33
CA SER A 392 -1.26 9.12 14.05
C SER A 392 -0.41 9.19 15.32
N LEU A 393 -0.71 10.11 16.22
CA LEU A 393 -0.04 10.22 17.51
C LEU A 393 -0.28 8.97 18.37
N ILE A 394 -1.52 8.49 18.43
CA ILE A 394 -1.86 7.23 19.10
C ILE A 394 -1.10 6.06 18.48
N SER A 395 -1.09 5.98 17.14
CA SER A 395 -0.32 4.98 16.40
C SER A 395 1.15 4.98 16.79
N PHE A 396 1.78 6.16 16.81
CA PHE A 396 3.18 6.33 17.21
C PHE A 396 3.42 5.89 18.66
N ILE A 397 2.59 6.31 19.62
CA ILE A 397 2.70 5.92 21.03
C ILE A 397 2.62 4.40 21.18
N ILE A 398 1.70 3.73 20.49
CA ILE A 398 1.55 2.28 20.54
C ILE A 398 2.83 1.56 20.07
N THR A 399 3.63 2.14 19.16
CA THR A 399 4.86 1.48 18.70
C THR A 399 5.87 1.22 19.81
N PHE A 400 5.84 1.99 20.91
CA PHE A 400 6.72 1.77 22.06
C PHE A 400 6.39 0.49 22.86
N THR A 401 5.18 -0.04 22.70
CA THR A 401 4.76 -1.32 23.30
C THR A 401 5.16 -2.55 22.44
N ILE A 402 5.64 -2.34 21.21
CA ILE A 402 6.15 -3.41 20.36
C ILE A 402 7.52 -3.87 20.88
N PRO A 403 7.76 -5.18 21.06
CA PRO A 403 9.06 -5.69 21.50
C PRO A 403 10.20 -5.22 20.57
N SER A 404 11.31 -4.78 21.15
CA SER A 404 12.45 -4.24 20.38
C SER A 404 13.35 -5.32 19.77
N ALA A 405 13.39 -6.51 20.38
CA ALA A 405 14.27 -7.59 19.96
C ALA A 405 13.56 -8.59 19.04
N PHE A 406 14.28 -9.11 18.04
CA PHE A 406 13.90 -10.38 17.43
C PHE A 406 13.86 -11.43 18.56
N PRO A 407 12.74 -12.18 18.72
CA PRO A 407 12.79 -13.35 19.57
C PRO A 407 13.92 -14.23 19.03
N SER A 408 14.86 -14.60 19.88
CA SER A 408 16.00 -15.45 19.54
C SER A 408 15.54 -16.90 19.25
N THR A 409 14.69 -17.05 18.22
CA THR A 409 14.35 -18.36 17.69
C THR A 409 15.41 -18.73 16.66
N GLY A 410 16.46 -19.44 17.15
CA GLY A 410 17.46 -20.10 16.32
C GLY A 410 18.23 -19.10 15.44
N ALA A 411 19.04 -18.27 16.08
CA ALA A 411 20.15 -17.64 15.38
C ALA A 411 20.98 -18.76 14.73
N VAL A 412 20.86 -18.90 13.41
CA VAL A 412 21.88 -19.61 12.65
C VAL A 412 23.16 -18.82 12.96
N PRO A 413 24.13 -19.43 13.63
CA PRO A 413 25.41 -18.74 13.92
C PRO A 413 25.99 -18.26 12.60
N VAL A 414 26.27 -16.97 12.55
CA VAL A 414 27.05 -16.37 11.47
C VAL A 414 28.48 -16.86 11.71
N ASN A 415 28.87 -17.97 11.07
CA ASN A 415 30.25 -18.32 10.82
C ASN A 415 30.66 -17.72 9.46
#